data_efe011c378faf69511813d972f8d7ea9
#
_entry.id   efe011c378faf69511813d972f8d7ea9
#
_cell.length_a   1.000
_cell.length_b   1.000
_cell.length_c   1.000
_cell.angle_alpha   90.00
_cell.angle_beta   90.00
_cell.angle_gamma   90.00
#
_symmetry.space_group_name_H-M   'P 1'
#
loop_
_entity.id
_entity.type
_entity.pdbx_description
1 polymer ?
#
loop_
_entity_poly.entity_id
_entity_poly.type
_entity_poly.pdbx_seq_one_letter_code
_entity_poly.pdbx_strand_id
1 'polypeptide(L)'
;CDSFQLSSGYTSIGPKRYVFNWNHDKVPDPKAMSAVFAEAGLHLAANIKPCLLQDHPRYGEAQAAGLFVLDSESDVPERSSFWDDEGSHLDFTNPATVDWWKENVTSKLLANGIGSTWNDNNEYEVWDASARCNGSCPRRTSGCWPF
;
A
#
# COMPACT_ATOMS: atom_id res chain seq x y z
N CYS A 1 -23.46 12.64 -10.05
CA CYS A 1 -22.32 11.83 -9.59
C CYS A 1 -21.77 12.47 -8.32
N ASP A 2 -21.61 11.71 -7.25
CA ASP A 2 -21.24 12.23 -5.93
C ASP A 2 -19.80 11.88 -5.55
N SER A 3 -19.15 10.95 -6.30
CA SER A 3 -17.78 10.54 -6.06
C SER A 3 -17.06 10.16 -7.35
N PHE A 4 -15.76 10.29 -7.34
CA PHE A 4 -14.87 9.83 -8.39
C PHE A 4 -13.69 9.05 -7.80
N GLN A 5 -13.34 7.92 -8.43
CA GLN A 5 -12.25 7.06 -7.96
C GLN A 5 -11.04 7.18 -8.87
N LEU A 6 -9.90 7.50 -8.28
CA LEU A 6 -8.60 7.42 -8.94
C LEU A 6 -8.13 5.96 -8.92
N SER A 7 -8.02 5.35 -10.10
CA SER A 7 -7.34 4.06 -10.23
C SER A 7 -5.84 4.24 -10.03
N SER A 8 -5.12 3.15 -9.76
CA SER A 8 -3.69 3.14 -9.38
C SER A 8 -2.74 3.85 -10.35
N GLY A 9 -3.17 4.21 -11.55
CA GLY A 9 -2.35 4.95 -12.52
C GLY A 9 -1.88 6.35 -12.05
N TYR A 10 -2.52 6.93 -11.03
CA TYR A 10 -2.06 8.20 -10.44
C TYR A 10 -0.74 8.07 -9.67
N THR A 11 -0.34 6.84 -9.31
CA THR A 11 0.88 6.54 -8.54
C THR A 11 2.08 6.19 -9.41
N SER A 12 1.94 6.18 -10.75
CA SER A 12 2.96 5.62 -11.64
C SER A 12 4.26 6.45 -11.67
N ILE A 13 5.39 5.74 -11.76
CA ILE A 13 6.69 6.27 -12.16
C ILE A 13 7.14 5.41 -13.36
N GLY A 14 7.27 6.02 -14.53
CA GLY A 14 7.46 5.25 -15.75
C GLY A 14 6.30 4.26 -15.97
N PRO A 15 6.57 2.99 -16.29
CA PRO A 15 5.55 1.96 -16.53
C PRO A 15 4.95 1.34 -15.27
N LYS A 16 5.56 1.50 -14.09
CA LYS A 16 5.16 0.85 -12.85
C LYS A 16 4.39 1.77 -11.91
N ARG A 17 3.52 1.20 -11.08
CA ARG A 17 2.66 1.89 -10.11
C ARG A 17 3.15 1.63 -8.69
N TYR A 18 3.39 2.71 -7.95
CA TYR A 18 3.97 2.68 -6.61
C TYR A 18 3.01 3.30 -5.60
N VAL A 19 2.44 2.50 -4.72
CA VAL A 19 1.48 2.98 -3.71
C VAL A 19 2.06 4.15 -2.88
N PHE A 20 1.20 5.11 -2.53
CA PHE A 20 1.59 6.35 -1.84
C PHE A 20 2.55 7.28 -2.60
N ASN A 21 2.71 7.06 -3.90
CA ASN A 21 3.38 8.00 -4.81
C ASN A 21 2.34 8.85 -5.54
N TRP A 22 2.77 10.00 -6.08
CA TRP A 22 2.01 10.81 -7.01
C TRP A 22 2.78 10.97 -8.32
N ASN A 23 2.13 10.67 -9.41
CA ASN A 23 2.65 10.98 -10.74
C ASN A 23 2.36 12.46 -11.06
N HIS A 24 3.34 13.32 -10.82
CA HIS A 24 3.18 14.77 -11.03
C HIS A 24 3.11 15.18 -12.51
N ASP A 25 3.45 14.31 -13.45
CA ASP A 25 3.22 14.55 -14.88
C ASP A 25 1.73 14.45 -15.22
N LYS A 26 1.01 13.53 -14.55
CA LYS A 26 -0.45 13.34 -14.72
C LYS A 26 -1.26 14.23 -13.80
N VAL A 27 -0.77 14.45 -12.60
CA VAL A 27 -1.42 15.23 -11.54
C VAL A 27 -0.38 16.17 -10.96
N PRO A 28 -0.12 17.32 -11.61
CA PRO A 28 0.92 18.27 -11.18
C PRO A 28 0.75 18.77 -9.76
N ASP A 29 -0.50 19.03 -9.37
CA ASP A 29 -0.86 19.45 -8.00
C ASP A 29 -2.09 18.65 -7.51
N PRO A 30 -1.88 17.57 -6.75
CA PRO A 30 -2.96 16.74 -6.23
C PRO A 30 -3.94 17.52 -5.34
N LYS A 31 -3.44 18.48 -4.56
CA LYS A 31 -4.27 19.28 -3.66
C LYS A 31 -5.17 20.25 -4.42
N ALA A 32 -4.63 20.92 -5.42
CA ALA A 32 -5.43 21.79 -6.29
C ALA A 32 -6.49 20.99 -7.06
N MET A 33 -6.13 19.84 -7.60
CA MET A 33 -7.10 18.93 -8.24
C MET A 33 -8.24 18.57 -7.29
N SER A 34 -7.94 18.12 -6.07
CA SER A 34 -8.95 17.74 -5.09
C SER A 34 -9.87 18.90 -4.71
N ALA A 35 -9.33 20.12 -4.61
CA ALA A 35 -10.13 21.31 -4.33
C ALA A 35 -11.18 21.56 -5.43
N VAL A 36 -10.81 21.43 -6.71
CA VAL A 36 -11.75 21.59 -7.84
C VAL A 36 -12.88 20.56 -7.77
N PHE A 37 -12.57 19.29 -7.44
CA PHE A 37 -13.59 18.26 -7.27
C PHE A 37 -14.52 18.59 -6.08
N ALA A 38 -13.97 19.04 -4.96
CA ALA A 38 -14.73 19.41 -3.78
C ALA A 38 -15.67 20.61 -4.05
N GLU A 39 -15.21 21.63 -4.78
CA GLU A 39 -16.05 22.77 -5.22
C GLU A 39 -17.21 22.32 -6.09
N ALA A 40 -17.03 21.27 -6.89
CA ALA A 40 -18.09 20.65 -7.69
C ALA A 40 -18.99 19.69 -6.89
N GLY A 41 -18.79 19.55 -5.57
CA GLY A 41 -19.54 18.64 -4.71
C GLY A 41 -19.20 17.16 -4.88
N LEU A 42 -18.01 16.85 -5.44
CA LEU A 42 -17.56 15.49 -5.70
C LEU A 42 -16.52 15.04 -4.65
N HIS A 43 -16.70 13.85 -4.12
CA HIS A 43 -15.72 13.21 -3.24
C HIS A 43 -14.70 12.39 -4.04
N LEU A 44 -13.43 12.50 -3.68
CA LEU A 44 -12.37 11.70 -4.29
C LEU A 44 -12.00 10.50 -3.41
N ALA A 45 -11.90 9.33 -4.05
CA ALA A 45 -11.31 8.12 -3.51
C ALA A 45 -10.06 7.75 -4.31
N ALA A 46 -9.05 7.19 -3.65
CA ALA A 46 -7.83 6.75 -4.30
C ALA A 46 -7.56 5.26 -4.06
N ASN A 47 -7.14 4.57 -5.12
CA ASN A 47 -6.68 3.18 -5.04
C ASN A 47 -5.40 3.09 -4.21
N ILE A 48 -5.37 2.20 -3.22
CA ILE A 48 -4.18 1.85 -2.43
C ILE A 48 -4.07 0.34 -2.30
N LYS A 49 -2.85 -0.15 -2.10
CA LYS A 49 -2.54 -1.58 -2.03
C LYS A 49 -1.65 -1.88 -0.84
N PRO A 50 -1.84 -3.01 -0.12
CA PRO A 50 -1.10 -3.34 1.11
C PRO A 50 0.26 -3.99 0.85
N CYS A 51 0.94 -3.58 -0.21
CA CYS A 51 2.20 -4.17 -0.65
C CYS A 51 3.06 -3.15 -1.38
N LEU A 52 4.37 -3.35 -1.35
CA LEU A 52 5.35 -2.54 -2.08
C LEU A 52 6.10 -3.41 -3.07
N LEU A 53 6.26 -2.91 -4.31
CA LEU A 53 7.17 -3.52 -5.28
C LEU A 53 8.61 -3.47 -4.77
N GLN A 54 9.47 -4.41 -5.19
CA GLN A 54 10.88 -4.48 -4.76
C GLN A 54 11.65 -3.19 -5.03
N ASP A 55 11.33 -2.51 -6.14
CA ASP A 55 11.96 -1.26 -6.56
C ASP A 55 11.17 -0.01 -6.12
N HIS A 56 10.19 -0.16 -5.24
CA HIS A 56 9.48 0.99 -4.66
C HIS A 56 10.47 1.92 -3.95
N PRO A 57 10.39 3.26 -4.15
CA PRO A 57 11.34 4.21 -3.56
C PRO A 57 11.51 4.10 -2.04
N ARG A 58 10.50 3.60 -1.34
CA ARG A 58 10.52 3.41 0.13
C ARG A 58 10.64 1.95 0.56
N TYR A 59 10.93 1.01 -0.36
CA TYR A 59 11.02 -0.41 -0.02
C TYR A 59 12.11 -0.68 1.01
N GLY A 60 13.32 -0.14 0.80
CA GLY A 60 14.45 -0.31 1.74
C GLY A 60 14.18 0.26 3.14
N GLU A 61 13.47 1.39 3.24
CA GLU A 61 13.03 1.96 4.51
C GLU A 61 12.06 1.00 5.23
N ALA A 62 11.04 0.53 4.52
CA ALA A 62 10.05 -0.39 5.06
C ALA A 62 10.66 -1.73 5.49
N GLN A 63 11.62 -2.25 4.70
CA GLN A 63 12.38 -3.46 5.04
C GLN A 63 13.23 -3.27 6.30
N ALA A 64 13.96 -2.17 6.40
CA ALA A 64 14.79 -1.87 7.57
C ALA A 64 13.96 -1.70 8.85
N ALA A 65 12.72 -1.22 8.73
CA ALA A 65 11.77 -1.09 9.82
C ALA A 65 11.00 -2.38 10.13
N GLY A 66 11.21 -3.47 9.39
CA GLY A 66 10.56 -4.76 9.62
C GLY A 66 9.05 -4.76 9.36
N LEU A 67 8.61 -4.04 8.33
CA LEU A 67 7.17 -3.81 8.08
C LEU A 67 6.51 -4.89 7.20
N PHE A 68 7.28 -5.83 6.66
CA PHE A 68 6.79 -6.84 5.74
C PHE A 68 6.53 -8.19 6.41
N VAL A 69 5.63 -8.95 5.80
CA VAL A 69 5.55 -10.40 6.00
C VAL A 69 6.91 -11.00 5.62
N LEU A 70 7.40 -11.95 6.42
CA LEU A 70 8.71 -12.57 6.25
C LEU A 70 8.61 -13.94 5.57
N ASP A 71 9.63 -14.27 4.83
CA ASP A 71 9.88 -15.62 4.32
C ASP A 71 9.90 -16.66 5.45
N SER A 72 9.53 -17.91 5.16
CA SER A 72 9.42 -18.98 6.16
C SER A 72 10.76 -19.42 6.75
N GLU A 73 11.84 -19.32 5.99
CA GLU A 73 13.16 -19.87 6.33
C GLU A 73 14.16 -18.80 6.74
N SER A 74 13.88 -17.53 6.41
CA SER A 74 14.81 -16.41 6.62
C SER A 74 14.10 -15.19 7.21
N ASP A 75 14.86 -14.19 7.66
CA ASP A 75 14.32 -12.92 8.16
C ASP A 75 14.33 -11.83 7.07
N VAL A 76 14.13 -12.24 5.82
CA VAL A 76 13.94 -11.32 4.69
C VAL A 76 12.45 -11.21 4.34
N PRO A 77 12.03 -10.10 3.72
CA PRO A 77 10.66 -9.98 3.23
C PRO A 77 10.28 -11.10 2.27
N GLU A 78 9.10 -11.68 2.47
CA GLU A 78 8.49 -12.60 1.54
C GLU A 78 8.30 -11.92 0.17
N ARG A 79 8.39 -12.68 -0.92
CA ARG A 79 8.24 -12.18 -2.29
C ARG A 79 7.10 -12.89 -3.00
N SER A 80 6.21 -12.08 -3.55
CA SER A 80 5.12 -12.55 -4.40
C SER A 80 5.02 -11.69 -5.66
N SER A 81 4.31 -12.20 -6.66
CA SER A 81 4.04 -11.45 -7.90
C SER A 81 2.86 -10.51 -7.70
N PHE A 82 3.00 -9.29 -8.17
CA PHE A 82 1.96 -8.27 -8.14
C PHE A 82 1.64 -7.79 -9.55
N TRP A 83 0.93 -6.65 -9.64
CA TRP A 83 0.41 -6.06 -10.88
C TRP A 83 1.47 -5.65 -11.92
N ASP A 84 2.66 -5.21 -11.50
CA ASP A 84 3.70 -4.72 -12.43
C ASP A 84 5.03 -5.45 -12.25
N ASP A 85 5.27 -6.11 -11.10
CA ASP A 85 6.53 -6.83 -10.80
C ASP A 85 6.40 -7.60 -9.48
N GLU A 86 7.51 -8.17 -8.99
CA GLU A 86 7.61 -8.75 -7.65
C GLU A 86 7.61 -7.68 -6.56
N GLY A 87 7.06 -8.03 -5.41
CA GLY A 87 6.98 -7.17 -4.24
C GLY A 87 6.83 -7.95 -2.95
N SER A 88 6.51 -7.25 -1.86
CA SER A 88 6.28 -7.82 -0.55
C SER A 88 5.04 -7.25 0.10
N HIS A 89 4.28 -8.10 0.79
CA HIS A 89 3.12 -7.69 1.55
C HIS A 89 3.50 -7.02 2.86
N LEU A 90 2.77 -5.96 3.21
CA LEU A 90 2.90 -5.30 4.51
C LEU A 90 2.26 -6.15 5.60
N ASP A 91 2.94 -6.33 6.72
CA ASP A 91 2.45 -7.12 7.87
C ASP A 91 1.64 -6.25 8.83
N PHE A 92 0.32 -6.19 8.66
CA PHE A 92 -0.56 -5.43 9.54
C PHE A 92 -0.79 -6.07 10.93
N THR A 93 -0.17 -7.20 11.23
CA THR A 93 -0.09 -7.71 12.61
C THR A 93 1.00 -6.99 13.41
N ASN A 94 1.89 -6.27 12.73
CA ASN A 94 2.93 -5.43 13.34
C ASN A 94 2.41 -4.00 13.56
N PRO A 95 2.35 -3.50 14.82
CA PRO A 95 1.91 -2.12 15.10
C PRO A 95 2.72 -1.05 14.35
N ALA A 96 4.02 -1.27 14.13
CA ALA A 96 4.86 -0.34 13.39
C ALA A 96 4.40 -0.20 11.92
N THR A 97 3.93 -1.28 11.30
CA THR A 97 3.34 -1.26 9.96
C THR A 97 2.04 -0.44 9.93
N VAL A 98 1.20 -0.61 10.94
CA VAL A 98 -0.05 0.15 11.07
C VAL A 98 0.23 1.65 11.21
N ASP A 99 1.22 2.03 12.00
CA ASP A 99 1.59 3.45 12.19
C ASP A 99 2.22 4.03 10.92
N TRP A 100 3.11 3.30 10.26
CA TRP A 100 3.67 3.69 8.95
C TRP A 100 2.56 3.87 7.89
N TRP A 101 1.59 2.96 7.85
CA TRP A 101 0.44 3.05 6.95
C TRP A 101 -0.39 4.29 7.19
N LYS A 102 -0.77 4.55 8.46
CA LYS A 102 -1.52 5.74 8.85
C LYS A 102 -0.80 7.05 8.48
N GLU A 103 0.51 7.11 8.70
CA GLU A 103 1.34 8.25 8.31
C GLU A 103 1.27 8.51 6.82
N ASN A 104 1.39 7.45 6.01
CA ASN A 104 1.31 7.56 4.55
C ASN A 104 -0.08 7.96 4.07
N VAL A 105 -1.14 7.34 4.59
CA VAL A 105 -2.51 7.76 4.29
C VAL A 105 -2.71 9.24 4.62
N THR A 106 -2.26 9.67 5.80
CA THR A 106 -2.39 11.08 6.24
C THR A 106 -1.60 12.02 5.32
N SER A 107 -0.32 11.76 5.11
CA SER A 107 0.57 12.69 4.40
C SER A 107 0.39 12.66 2.89
N LYS A 108 0.06 11.50 2.31
CA LYS A 108 -0.02 11.33 0.85
C LYS A 108 -1.44 11.46 0.30
N LEU A 109 -2.46 11.16 1.09
CA LEU A 109 -3.86 11.21 0.64
C LEU A 109 -4.66 12.31 1.35
N LEU A 110 -4.84 12.23 2.66
CA LEU A 110 -5.67 13.20 3.38
C LEU A 110 -5.15 14.65 3.25
N ALA A 111 -3.84 14.85 3.34
CA ALA A 111 -3.22 16.17 3.16
C ALA A 111 -3.42 16.75 1.75
N ASN A 112 -3.73 15.91 0.77
CA ASN A 112 -4.06 16.27 -0.61
C ASN A 112 -5.57 16.30 -0.89
N GLY A 113 -6.43 16.18 0.13
CA GLY A 113 -7.88 16.26 -0.04
C GLY A 113 -8.55 14.97 -0.51
N ILE A 114 -7.85 13.84 -0.48
CA ILE A 114 -8.44 12.51 -0.76
C ILE A 114 -9.08 12.00 0.52
N GLY A 115 -10.41 12.00 0.58
CA GLY A 115 -11.18 11.69 1.79
C GLY A 115 -11.51 10.22 2.00
N SER A 116 -11.28 9.36 1.00
CA SER A 116 -11.58 7.93 1.05
C SER A 116 -10.59 7.12 0.23
N THR A 117 -10.55 5.81 0.45
CA THR A 117 -9.66 4.90 -0.26
C THR A 117 -10.43 3.74 -0.89
N TRP A 118 -9.94 3.26 -2.02
CA TRP A 118 -10.24 1.97 -2.59
C TRP A 118 -9.11 1.01 -2.21
N ASN A 119 -9.37 0.15 -1.23
CA ASN A 119 -8.42 -0.89 -0.79
C ASN A 119 -8.44 -2.03 -1.80
N ASP A 120 -7.43 -2.07 -2.65
CA ASP A 120 -7.27 -3.02 -3.75
C ASP A 120 -6.16 -4.03 -3.45
N ASN A 121 -6.28 -5.25 -3.98
CA ASN A 121 -5.35 -6.36 -3.75
C ASN A 121 -5.08 -6.64 -2.26
N ASN A 122 -6.15 -6.70 -1.46
CA ASN A 122 -6.08 -7.03 -0.03
C ASN A 122 -6.23 -8.53 0.25
N GLU A 123 -6.23 -9.37 -0.79
CA GLU A 123 -6.39 -10.82 -0.70
C GLU A 123 -5.16 -11.53 -0.15
N TYR A 124 -4.00 -10.88 -0.15
CA TYR A 124 -2.73 -11.44 0.34
C TYR A 124 -2.38 -12.77 -0.32
N GLU A 125 -2.26 -12.78 -1.64
CA GLU A 125 -1.80 -13.93 -2.42
C GLU A 125 -0.29 -14.17 -2.19
N VAL A 126 0.04 -14.71 -1.02
CA VAL A 126 1.40 -15.02 -0.59
C VAL A 126 1.83 -16.35 -1.20
N TRP A 127 2.94 -16.39 -1.93
CA TRP A 127 3.44 -17.61 -2.56
C TRP A 127 4.01 -18.61 -1.56
N ASP A 128 4.64 -18.12 -0.49
CA ASP A 128 5.12 -18.97 0.60
C ASP A 128 4.00 -19.21 1.62
N ALA A 129 3.36 -20.38 1.55
CA ALA A 129 2.27 -20.75 2.46
C ALA A 129 2.70 -20.82 3.95
N SER A 130 4.00 -20.82 4.24
CA SER A 130 4.57 -20.83 5.58
C SER A 130 5.18 -19.49 5.99
N ALA A 131 4.94 -18.43 5.21
CA ALA A 131 5.40 -17.08 5.51
C ALA A 131 5.02 -16.65 6.92
N ARG A 132 5.86 -15.80 7.53
CA ARG A 132 5.75 -15.44 8.95
C ARG A 132 5.39 -13.97 9.12
N CYS A 133 4.55 -13.70 10.10
CA CYS A 133 4.26 -12.35 10.54
C CYS A 133 5.18 -11.92 11.69
N ASN A 134 5.56 -10.65 11.73
CA ASN A 134 6.38 -10.05 12.80
C ASN A 134 5.60 -9.78 14.08
N GLY A 135 4.27 -9.69 14.00
CA GLY A 135 3.40 -9.55 15.16
C GLY A 135 3.29 -10.86 15.93
N SER A 136 2.63 -10.82 17.07
CA SER A 136 2.54 -11.89 18.09
C SER A 136 1.74 -13.13 17.66
N CYS A 137 1.88 -13.61 16.43
CA CYS A 137 1.36 -14.93 16.08
C CYS A 137 2.41 -15.99 16.46
N PRO A 138 2.20 -16.78 17.53
CA PRO A 138 3.09 -17.89 17.83
C PRO A 138 3.08 -18.85 16.64
N ARG A 139 4.25 -19.37 16.26
CA ARG A 139 4.40 -20.42 15.25
C ARG A 139 3.29 -21.46 15.40
N ARG A 140 2.28 -21.41 14.57
CA ARG A 140 1.31 -22.50 14.42
C ARG A 140 1.16 -22.81 12.94
N THR A 141 1.57 -24.00 12.63
CA THR A 141 1.15 -24.76 11.45
C THR A 141 -0.35 -24.55 11.22
N SER A 142 -0.69 -24.07 10.04
CA SER A 142 -2.06 -23.81 9.55
C SER A 142 -2.81 -22.61 10.18
N GLY A 143 -2.87 -21.52 9.48
CA GLY A 143 -3.96 -20.55 9.57
C GLY A 143 -3.75 -19.35 10.50
N CYS A 144 -2.73 -18.52 10.28
CA CYS A 144 -2.65 -17.17 10.85
C CYS A 144 -3.30 -16.10 9.95
N TRP A 145 -4.48 -16.37 9.46
CA TRP A 145 -5.32 -15.35 8.81
C TRP A 145 -6.60 -15.19 9.64
N PRO A 146 -6.73 -14.11 10.43
CA PRO A 146 -8.00 -13.78 11.06
C PRO A 146 -8.83 -12.96 10.05
N PHE A 147 -9.53 -13.63 9.17
CA PHE A 147 -10.69 -13.08 8.46
C PHE A 147 -11.81 -14.12 8.46
#